data_39944c8ff83f0f3937c7cbad5bf39d3d
#
_entry.id   39944c8ff83f0f3937c7cbad5bf39d3d
#
_cell.length_a   1.000
_cell.length_b   1.000
_cell.length_c   1.000
_cell.angle_alpha   90.00
_cell.angle_beta   90.00
_cell.angle_gamma   90.00
#
_symmetry.space_group_name_H-M   'P 1'
#
loop_
_entity.id
_entity.type
_entity.pdbx_description
1 polymer ?
#
loop_
_entity_poly.entity_id
_entity_poly.type
_entity_poly.pdbx_seq_one_letter_code
_entity_poly.pdbx_strand_id
1 'polypeptide(L)'
;AMAAHWQGAKIADNYCYMHISCPGYTGISSVGKDRSNLVLVVNRQSMHGKKPDTFYLDAVMQNCHRRKILQDAECIESVRAIESLAFSVKPVTCGGLLLVGDAMGFIDPFTGEGIYLSLRSSEIAVDVADKAFKKTDWSNEVLKDYEIRRKQEFDKKFLLSRIFQKLIYSRFFCDRVVRALQRKPELAEILVGVIGDLSPAQTAVSLKFLLRLMSA
;
A
#
# COMPACT_ATOMS: atom_id res chain seq x y z
N ALA A 1 -7.19 -2.33 -8.59
CA ALA A 1 -5.84 -2.42 -9.18
C ALA A 1 -5.83 -3.34 -10.39
N MET A 2 -4.83 -3.15 -11.24
CA MET A 2 -4.56 -3.99 -12.40
C MET A 2 -3.08 -4.32 -12.42
N ALA A 3 -2.72 -5.53 -12.78
CA ALA A 3 -1.33 -5.98 -12.80
C ALA A 3 -1.06 -6.91 -13.98
N ALA A 4 0.13 -6.83 -14.53
CA ALA A 4 0.64 -7.77 -15.51
C ALA A 4 2.17 -7.86 -15.43
N HIS A 5 2.72 -8.98 -15.91
CA HIS A 5 4.16 -9.13 -16.07
C HIS A 5 4.61 -8.63 -17.47
N TRP A 6 5.77 -8.01 -17.45
CA TRP A 6 6.43 -7.47 -18.64
C TRP A 6 7.82 -8.09 -18.77
N GLN A 7 8.23 -8.37 -19.97
CA GLN A 7 9.58 -8.83 -20.30
C GLN A 7 10.35 -7.75 -21.05
N GLY A 8 11.63 -7.57 -20.72
CA GLY A 8 12.50 -6.59 -21.37
C GLY A 8 12.34 -5.15 -20.84
N ALA A 9 11.67 -4.93 -19.70
CA ALA A 9 11.56 -3.60 -19.10
C ALA A 9 12.92 -3.12 -18.57
N LYS A 10 13.30 -1.88 -18.93
CA LYS A 10 14.59 -1.28 -18.55
C LYS A 10 14.55 -0.73 -17.13
N ILE A 11 14.60 -1.62 -16.14
CA ILE A 11 14.68 -1.28 -14.72
C ILE A 11 15.93 -1.89 -14.09
N ALA A 12 16.47 -1.21 -13.08
CA ALA A 12 17.54 -1.78 -12.28
C ALA A 12 16.99 -2.80 -11.28
N ASP A 13 17.73 -3.89 -11.09
CA ASP A 13 17.46 -4.83 -10.01
C ASP A 13 17.58 -4.11 -8.64
N ASN A 14 16.91 -4.59 -7.63
CA ASN A 14 16.87 -4.02 -6.28
C ASN A 14 16.15 -2.66 -6.14
N TYR A 15 15.44 -2.19 -7.18
CA TYR A 15 14.62 -0.98 -7.10
C TYR A 15 13.14 -1.30 -7.37
N CYS A 16 12.28 -0.62 -6.63
CA CYS A 16 10.87 -0.49 -6.97
C CYS A 16 10.61 0.94 -7.43
N TYR A 17 10.12 1.10 -8.64
CA TYR A 17 9.83 2.41 -9.22
C TYR A 17 8.36 2.74 -8.99
N MET A 18 8.11 3.83 -8.26
CA MET A 18 6.76 4.35 -8.06
C MET A 18 6.54 5.58 -8.94
N HIS A 19 5.55 5.53 -9.82
CA HIS A 19 5.20 6.68 -10.66
C HIS A 19 3.79 7.15 -10.35
N ILE A 20 3.68 8.33 -9.77
CA ILE A 20 2.40 8.99 -9.50
C ILE A 20 2.07 9.88 -10.69
N SER A 21 1.02 9.57 -11.40
CA SER A 21 0.53 10.35 -12.56
C SER A 21 -0.90 9.95 -12.88
N CYS A 22 -1.69 10.89 -13.45
CA CYS A 22 -3.02 10.55 -13.92
C CYS A 22 -2.99 9.26 -14.78
N PRO A 23 -3.93 8.33 -14.62
CA PRO A 23 -5.13 8.39 -13.76
C PRO A 23 -4.95 7.84 -12.32
N GLY A 24 -3.74 7.57 -11.87
CA GLY A 24 -3.44 7.04 -10.54
C GLY A 24 -1.96 6.89 -10.31
N TYR A 25 -1.48 5.73 -9.87
CA TYR A 25 -0.06 5.45 -9.73
C TYR A 25 0.29 4.04 -10.18
N THR A 26 1.58 3.82 -10.47
CA THR A 26 2.11 2.50 -10.79
C THR A 26 3.29 2.16 -9.91
N GLY A 27 3.40 0.87 -9.57
CA GLY A 27 4.61 0.25 -9.03
C GLY A 27 5.22 -0.67 -10.09
N ILE A 28 6.53 -0.59 -10.30
CA ILE A 28 7.28 -1.47 -11.19
C ILE A 28 8.47 -2.05 -10.42
N SER A 29 8.59 -3.37 -10.40
CA SER A 29 9.71 -4.06 -9.76
C SER A 29 10.17 -5.25 -10.59
N SER A 30 11.48 -5.53 -10.55
CA SER A 30 12.03 -6.77 -11.11
C SER A 30 11.54 -7.98 -10.32
N VAL A 31 11.18 -9.03 -11.03
CA VAL A 31 10.85 -10.35 -10.45
C VAL A 31 11.83 -11.43 -10.94
N GLY A 32 12.96 -11.02 -11.47
CA GLY A 32 14.03 -11.87 -11.98
C GLY A 32 13.78 -12.36 -13.42
N LYS A 33 14.82 -12.94 -14.03
CA LYS A 33 14.76 -13.53 -15.39
C LYS A 33 14.23 -12.56 -16.45
N ASP A 34 14.71 -11.30 -16.44
CA ASP A 34 14.28 -10.24 -17.35
C ASP A 34 12.76 -9.96 -17.33
N ARG A 35 12.12 -10.28 -16.21
CA ARG A 35 10.69 -10.02 -15.98
C ARG A 35 10.48 -8.96 -14.94
N SER A 36 9.44 -8.17 -15.14
CA SER A 36 9.00 -7.12 -14.22
C SER A 36 7.52 -7.25 -13.95
N ASN A 37 7.13 -7.05 -12.71
CA ASN A 37 5.73 -6.89 -12.34
C ASN A 37 5.38 -5.40 -12.39
N LEU A 38 4.36 -5.03 -13.15
CA LEU A 38 3.83 -3.68 -13.22
C LEU A 38 2.38 -3.67 -12.71
N VAL A 39 2.17 -2.93 -11.63
CA VAL A 39 0.86 -2.73 -11.02
C VAL A 39 0.40 -1.31 -11.29
N LEU A 40 -0.85 -1.14 -11.73
CA LEU A 40 -1.54 0.14 -11.86
C LEU A 40 -2.70 0.21 -10.87
N VAL A 41 -2.70 1.23 -10.04
CA VAL A 41 -3.79 1.51 -9.10
C VAL A 41 -4.49 2.80 -9.51
N VAL A 42 -5.80 2.74 -9.69
CA VAL A 42 -6.62 3.86 -10.17
C VAL A 42 -7.95 3.94 -9.42
N ASN A 43 -8.56 5.10 -9.44
CA ASN A 43 -9.98 5.21 -9.07
C ASN A 43 -10.82 4.49 -10.14
N ARG A 44 -11.81 3.68 -9.73
CA ARG A 44 -12.73 2.97 -10.63
C ARG A 44 -13.38 3.90 -11.66
N GLN A 45 -13.74 5.10 -11.25
CA GLN A 45 -14.37 6.09 -12.15
C GLN A 45 -13.49 6.48 -13.34
N SER A 46 -12.16 6.40 -13.20
CA SER A 46 -11.21 6.71 -14.28
C SER A 46 -11.26 5.74 -15.46
N MET A 47 -11.83 4.56 -15.27
CA MET A 47 -11.90 3.55 -16.33
C MET A 47 -12.96 3.87 -17.42
N HIS A 48 -13.96 4.71 -17.09
CA HIS A 48 -15.02 5.12 -18.02
C HIS A 48 -15.65 3.96 -18.83
N GLY A 49 -15.81 2.79 -18.21
CA GLY A 49 -16.39 1.60 -18.86
C GLY A 49 -15.47 0.84 -19.83
N LYS A 50 -14.19 1.22 -19.96
CA LYS A 50 -13.21 0.48 -20.76
C LYS A 50 -12.92 -0.89 -20.14
N LYS A 51 -12.57 -1.86 -20.98
CA LYS A 51 -12.07 -3.17 -20.53
C LYS A 51 -10.74 -3.00 -19.78
N PRO A 52 -10.48 -3.79 -18.71
CA PRO A 52 -9.27 -3.67 -17.92
C PRO A 52 -7.97 -3.72 -18.73
N ASP A 53 -7.85 -4.66 -19.67
CA ASP A 53 -6.64 -4.82 -20.50
C ASP A 53 -6.36 -3.56 -21.34
N THR A 54 -7.36 -3.07 -22.07
CA THR A 54 -7.21 -1.88 -22.92
C THR A 54 -6.90 -0.64 -22.07
N PHE A 55 -7.61 -0.48 -20.95
CA PHE A 55 -7.38 0.66 -20.07
C PHE A 55 -5.99 0.63 -19.45
N TYR A 56 -5.54 -0.54 -18.97
CA TYR A 56 -4.22 -0.72 -18.37
C TYR A 56 -3.11 -0.36 -19.36
N LEU A 57 -3.13 -0.94 -20.58
CA LEU A 57 -2.10 -0.67 -21.58
C LEU A 57 -2.05 0.80 -21.97
N ASP A 58 -3.22 1.44 -22.20
CA ASP A 58 -3.30 2.87 -22.47
C ASP A 58 -2.70 3.70 -21.32
N ALA A 59 -3.10 3.42 -20.08
CA ALA A 59 -2.71 4.21 -18.91
C ALA A 59 -1.23 4.08 -18.56
N VAL A 60 -0.64 2.88 -18.69
CA VAL A 60 0.78 2.69 -18.38
C VAL A 60 1.68 3.41 -19.38
N MET A 61 1.24 3.59 -20.62
CA MET A 61 1.98 4.29 -21.67
C MET A 61 1.82 5.81 -21.66
N GLN A 62 0.91 6.38 -20.86
CA GLN A 62 0.72 7.83 -20.79
C GLN A 62 1.89 8.58 -20.14
N ASN A 63 2.54 7.99 -19.14
CA ASN A 63 3.66 8.62 -18.45
C ASN A 63 4.96 8.47 -19.24
N CYS A 64 5.67 9.58 -19.50
CA CYS A 64 6.88 9.59 -20.33
C CYS A 64 8.02 8.76 -19.72
N HIS A 65 8.16 8.72 -18.39
CA HIS A 65 9.19 7.91 -17.72
C HIS A 65 8.88 6.41 -17.83
N ARG A 66 7.62 6.00 -17.60
CA ARG A 66 7.22 4.61 -17.81
C ARG A 66 7.39 4.17 -19.26
N ARG A 67 7.01 5.04 -20.21
CA ARG A 67 7.18 4.75 -21.64
C ARG A 67 8.64 4.45 -22.01
N LYS A 68 9.61 5.20 -21.44
CA LYS A 68 11.04 4.93 -21.64
C LYS A 68 11.46 3.58 -21.06
N ILE A 69 10.93 3.21 -19.88
CA ILE A 69 11.19 1.92 -19.23
C ILE A 69 10.62 0.77 -20.07
N LEU A 70 9.44 0.95 -20.64
CA LEU A 70 8.69 -0.09 -21.36
C LEU A 70 8.87 -0.04 -22.88
N GLN A 71 9.75 0.80 -23.41
CA GLN A 71 9.89 1.09 -24.84
C GLN A 71 10.08 -0.18 -25.69
N ASP A 72 10.91 -1.10 -25.20
CA ASP A 72 11.24 -2.35 -25.88
C ASP A 72 10.70 -3.57 -25.11
N ALA A 73 9.79 -3.35 -24.17
CA ALA A 73 9.21 -4.37 -23.32
C ALA A 73 7.87 -4.88 -23.86
N GLU A 74 7.61 -6.14 -23.62
CA GLU A 74 6.36 -6.82 -24.01
C GLU A 74 5.56 -7.22 -22.76
N CYS A 75 4.25 -6.98 -22.78
CA CYS A 75 3.32 -7.51 -21.78
C CYS A 75 3.07 -8.99 -22.10
N ILE A 76 3.57 -9.89 -21.25
CA ILE A 76 3.64 -11.34 -21.54
C ILE A 76 2.46 -12.15 -21.00
N GLU A 77 1.46 -11.50 -20.42
CA GLU A 77 0.24 -12.15 -19.92
C GLU A 77 -0.97 -11.22 -19.98
N SER A 78 -2.17 -11.77 -19.83
CA SER A 78 -3.39 -11.00 -19.67
C SER A 78 -3.39 -10.21 -18.37
N VAL A 79 -3.95 -9.01 -18.41
CA VAL A 79 -4.04 -8.12 -17.23
C VAL A 79 -4.97 -8.72 -16.19
N ARG A 80 -4.48 -8.88 -14.98
CA ARG A 80 -5.28 -9.28 -13.82
C ARG A 80 -5.83 -8.03 -13.14
N ALA A 81 -7.13 -7.99 -12.95
CA ALA A 81 -7.80 -6.87 -12.30
C ALA A 81 -8.50 -7.31 -11.01
N ILE A 82 -8.39 -6.46 -9.99
CA ILE A 82 -9.13 -6.60 -8.74
C ILE A 82 -9.83 -5.29 -8.43
N GLU A 83 -11.11 -5.37 -8.06
CA GLU A 83 -11.91 -4.21 -7.68
C GLU A 83 -11.98 -4.04 -6.15
N SER A 84 -12.30 -2.81 -5.73
CA SER A 84 -12.57 -2.46 -4.33
C SER A 84 -11.46 -2.86 -3.36
N LEU A 85 -10.23 -2.40 -3.65
CA LEU A 85 -9.09 -2.64 -2.74
C LEU A 85 -9.33 -2.01 -1.36
N ALA A 86 -9.76 -0.74 -1.33
CA ALA A 86 -9.97 -0.03 -0.08
C ALA A 86 -11.31 -0.40 0.56
N PHE A 87 -11.27 -0.95 1.75
CA PHE A 87 -12.46 -1.23 2.56
C PHE A 87 -12.15 -1.14 4.06
N SER A 88 -13.18 -0.91 4.83
CA SER A 88 -13.11 -0.92 6.30
C SER A 88 -14.04 -2.00 6.85
N VAL A 89 -13.62 -2.61 7.93
CA VAL A 89 -14.37 -3.68 8.60
C VAL A 89 -14.97 -3.14 9.88
N LYS A 90 -16.23 -3.49 10.16
CA LYS A 90 -16.86 -3.21 11.45
C LYS A 90 -16.16 -4.02 12.55
N PRO A 91 -16.12 -3.51 13.78
CA PRO A 91 -15.58 -4.29 14.90
C PRO A 91 -16.29 -5.64 15.03
N VAL A 92 -15.49 -6.68 15.27
CA VAL A 92 -16.03 -8.01 15.57
C VAL A 92 -16.69 -7.98 16.94
N THR A 93 -17.95 -8.38 17.00
CA THR A 93 -18.76 -8.38 18.23
C THR A 93 -19.16 -9.78 18.69
N CYS A 94 -18.82 -10.80 17.93
CA CYS A 94 -19.07 -12.21 18.29
C CYS A 94 -17.80 -12.88 18.84
N GLY A 95 -17.98 -13.86 19.72
CA GLY A 95 -16.90 -14.74 20.14
C GLY A 95 -16.44 -15.68 19.03
N GLY A 96 -15.24 -16.27 19.17
CA GLY A 96 -14.71 -17.27 18.27
C GLY A 96 -14.16 -16.76 16.93
N LEU A 97 -14.07 -15.44 16.69
CA LEU A 97 -13.62 -14.87 15.43
C LEU A 97 -12.52 -13.81 15.63
N LEU A 98 -11.40 -13.96 14.93
CA LEU A 98 -10.33 -12.97 14.81
C LEU A 98 -10.05 -12.71 13.33
N LEU A 99 -10.05 -11.44 12.91
CA LEU A 99 -9.74 -11.05 11.53
C LEU A 99 -8.26 -10.65 11.43
N VAL A 100 -7.51 -11.26 10.52
CA VAL A 100 -6.08 -11.03 10.30
C VAL A 100 -5.80 -10.58 8.88
N GLY A 101 -4.66 -9.93 8.66
CA GLY A 101 -4.24 -9.45 7.34
C GLY A 101 -5.28 -8.54 6.69
N ASP A 102 -5.46 -8.68 5.39
CA ASP A 102 -6.42 -7.87 4.64
C ASP A 102 -7.85 -8.01 5.14
N ALA A 103 -8.22 -9.16 5.73
CA ALA A 103 -9.55 -9.36 6.30
C ALA A 103 -9.91 -8.36 7.43
N MET A 104 -8.91 -7.76 8.09
CA MET A 104 -9.14 -6.74 9.13
C MET A 104 -9.36 -5.33 8.57
N GLY A 105 -9.28 -5.15 7.25
CA GLY A 105 -9.42 -3.90 6.52
C GLY A 105 -8.19 -3.58 5.68
N PHE A 106 -8.40 -2.89 4.58
CA PHE A 106 -7.35 -2.49 3.65
C PHE A 106 -7.60 -1.06 3.16
N ILE A 107 -6.54 -0.27 3.00
CA ILE A 107 -6.67 1.12 2.57
C ILE A 107 -6.08 1.32 1.17
N ASP A 108 -4.78 1.10 1.02
CA ASP A 108 -4.09 1.35 -0.26
C ASP A 108 -2.77 0.58 -0.31
N PRO A 109 -2.42 -0.06 -1.43
CA PRO A 109 -1.17 -0.83 -1.56
C PRO A 109 0.09 0.04 -1.74
N PHE A 110 -0.03 1.37 -1.74
CA PHE A 110 1.07 2.31 -2.03
C PHE A 110 2.29 2.12 -1.12
N THR A 111 2.07 1.84 0.16
CA THR A 111 3.15 1.64 1.13
C THR A 111 3.76 0.23 1.10
N GLY A 112 3.12 -0.73 0.44
CA GLY A 112 3.62 -2.10 0.31
C GLY A 112 3.56 -2.95 1.58
N GLU A 113 2.83 -2.53 2.61
CA GLU A 113 2.83 -3.14 3.96
C GLU A 113 1.92 -4.36 4.13
N GLY A 114 1.22 -4.84 3.07
CA GLY A 114 0.22 -5.92 3.20
C GLY A 114 0.76 -7.21 3.83
N ILE A 115 1.98 -7.63 3.45
CA ILE A 115 2.62 -8.83 4.01
C ILE A 115 2.94 -8.62 5.50
N TYR A 116 3.52 -7.47 5.85
CA TYR A 116 3.78 -7.16 7.26
C TYR A 116 2.50 -7.14 8.10
N LEU A 117 1.45 -6.48 7.63
CA LEU A 117 0.15 -6.45 8.31
C LEU A 117 -0.39 -7.86 8.54
N SER A 118 -0.27 -8.75 7.56
CA SER A 118 -0.73 -10.13 7.66
C SER A 118 0.06 -10.92 8.68
N LEU A 119 1.38 -10.87 8.64
CA LEU A 119 2.25 -11.58 9.57
C LEU A 119 2.07 -11.07 11.00
N ARG A 120 2.13 -9.75 11.19
CA ARG A 120 2.06 -9.14 12.51
C ARG A 120 0.68 -9.31 13.17
N SER A 121 -0.40 -9.18 12.41
CA SER A 121 -1.74 -9.43 12.95
C SER A 121 -1.96 -10.90 13.31
N SER A 122 -1.34 -11.83 12.57
CA SER A 122 -1.40 -13.25 12.89
C SER A 122 -0.65 -13.56 14.18
N GLU A 123 0.53 -12.98 14.42
CA GLU A 123 1.24 -13.10 15.70
C GLU A 123 0.38 -12.66 16.88
N ILE A 124 -0.25 -11.47 16.77
CA ILE A 124 -1.15 -10.96 17.82
C ILE A 124 -2.34 -11.90 18.01
N ALA A 125 -2.91 -12.42 16.91
CA ALA A 125 -4.04 -13.33 16.97
C ALA A 125 -3.69 -14.66 17.66
N VAL A 126 -2.51 -15.22 17.38
CA VAL A 126 -2.03 -16.46 18.00
C VAL A 126 -1.85 -16.29 19.51
N ASP A 127 -1.24 -15.18 19.95
CA ASP A 127 -1.08 -14.89 21.40
C ASP A 127 -2.43 -14.83 22.13
N VAL A 128 -3.44 -14.22 21.49
CA VAL A 128 -4.78 -14.11 22.08
C VAL A 128 -5.52 -15.43 22.04
N ALA A 129 -5.40 -16.18 20.93
CA ALA A 129 -5.98 -17.50 20.79
C ALA A 129 -5.40 -18.49 21.81
N ASP A 130 -4.10 -18.50 22.05
CA ASP A 130 -3.44 -19.33 23.06
C ASP A 130 -3.99 -19.06 24.47
N LYS A 131 -4.21 -17.78 24.81
CA LYS A 131 -4.87 -17.40 26.08
C LYS A 131 -6.30 -17.92 26.15
N ALA A 132 -7.08 -17.85 25.07
CA ALA A 132 -8.44 -18.33 24.99
C ALA A 132 -8.49 -19.86 25.16
N PHE A 133 -7.57 -20.60 24.52
CA PHE A 133 -7.42 -22.04 24.69
C PHE A 133 -7.12 -22.44 26.15
N LYS A 134 -6.16 -21.76 26.79
CA LYS A 134 -5.81 -22.02 28.19
C LYS A 134 -6.95 -21.75 29.15
N LYS A 135 -7.82 -20.79 28.83
CA LYS A 135 -9.02 -20.45 29.63
C LYS A 135 -10.26 -21.26 29.25
N THR A 136 -10.23 -21.98 28.14
CA THR A 136 -11.39 -22.63 27.53
C THR A 136 -12.56 -21.66 27.34
N ASP A 137 -12.22 -20.39 27.00
CA ASP A 137 -13.17 -19.27 26.86
C ASP A 137 -12.89 -18.49 25.57
N TRP A 138 -13.85 -18.51 24.66
CA TRP A 138 -13.80 -17.87 23.34
C TRP A 138 -14.75 -16.69 23.25
N SER A 139 -15.20 -16.18 24.40
CA SER A 139 -16.07 -15.03 24.46
C SER A 139 -15.43 -13.78 23.84
N ASN A 140 -16.27 -12.84 23.44
CA ASN A 140 -15.80 -11.54 22.96
C ASN A 140 -14.95 -10.80 24.00
N GLU A 141 -15.17 -11.04 25.29
CA GLU A 141 -14.40 -10.43 26.37
C GLU A 141 -12.93 -10.85 26.34
N VAL A 142 -12.67 -12.15 26.15
CA VAL A 142 -11.30 -12.66 26.05
C VAL A 142 -10.66 -12.25 24.73
N LEU A 143 -11.40 -12.29 23.63
CA LEU A 143 -10.87 -11.96 22.30
C LEU A 143 -10.73 -10.46 22.06
N LYS A 144 -11.33 -9.61 22.89
CA LYS A 144 -11.19 -8.14 22.80
C LYS A 144 -9.75 -7.64 22.93
N ASP A 145 -8.88 -8.39 23.61
CA ASP A 145 -7.44 -8.09 23.70
C ASP A 145 -6.81 -7.99 22.32
N TYR A 146 -7.23 -8.82 21.35
CA TYR A 146 -6.80 -8.73 19.97
C TYR A 146 -7.13 -7.38 19.34
N GLU A 147 -8.38 -6.91 19.47
CA GLU A 147 -8.81 -5.65 18.90
C GLU A 147 -8.06 -4.45 19.49
N ILE A 148 -7.77 -4.49 20.79
CA ILE A 148 -7.00 -3.43 21.48
C ILE A 148 -5.57 -3.41 20.93
N ARG A 149 -4.88 -4.55 20.93
CA ARG A 149 -3.49 -4.68 20.45
C ARG A 149 -3.37 -4.34 18.97
N ARG A 150 -4.30 -4.83 18.14
CA ARG A 150 -4.37 -4.53 16.72
C ARG A 150 -4.48 -3.02 16.45
N LYS A 151 -5.35 -2.32 17.16
CA LYS A 151 -5.49 -0.87 17.04
C LYS A 151 -4.23 -0.13 17.46
N GLN A 152 -3.61 -0.53 18.56
CA GLN A 152 -2.34 0.07 19.02
C GLN A 152 -1.23 -0.08 17.97
N GLU A 153 -1.16 -1.23 17.32
CA GLU A 153 -0.16 -1.55 16.31
C GLU A 153 -0.43 -0.80 14.98
N PHE A 154 -1.67 -0.85 14.46
CA PHE A 154 -1.94 -0.49 13.06
C PHE A 154 -2.67 0.84 12.84
N ASP A 155 -3.35 1.44 13.83
CA ASP A 155 -4.16 2.65 13.59
C ASP A 155 -3.33 3.81 13.02
N LYS A 156 -2.08 3.98 13.47
CA LYS A 156 -1.18 5.02 12.94
C LYS A 156 -0.69 4.71 11.52
N LYS A 157 -0.49 3.44 11.19
CA LYS A 157 -0.18 2.99 9.84
C LYS A 157 -1.35 3.22 8.89
N PHE A 158 -2.55 2.85 9.30
CA PHE A 158 -3.77 3.14 8.53
C PHE A 158 -4.00 4.64 8.33
N LEU A 159 -3.71 5.44 9.34
CA LEU A 159 -3.77 6.90 9.20
C LEU A 159 -2.76 7.40 8.16
N LEU A 160 -1.52 6.92 8.20
CA LEU A 160 -0.50 7.28 7.22
C LEU A 160 -0.89 6.86 5.79
N SER A 161 -1.39 5.64 5.61
CA SER A 161 -1.88 5.16 4.31
C SER A 161 -3.04 6.02 3.76
N ARG A 162 -3.96 6.48 4.62
CA ARG A 162 -5.03 7.43 4.23
C ARG A 162 -4.47 8.79 3.81
N ILE A 163 -3.45 9.28 4.50
CA ILE A 163 -2.77 10.53 4.12
C ILE A 163 -2.14 10.38 2.74
N PHE A 164 -1.39 9.30 2.51
CA PHE A 164 -0.80 9.02 1.20
C PHE A 164 -1.84 8.91 0.11
N GLN A 165 -2.90 8.15 0.33
CA GLN A 165 -3.99 8.02 -0.64
C GLN A 165 -4.54 9.39 -1.07
N LYS A 166 -4.77 10.31 -0.13
CA LYS A 166 -5.23 11.67 -0.44
C LYS A 166 -4.18 12.49 -1.19
N LEU A 167 -2.90 12.36 -0.82
CA LEU A 167 -1.80 13.08 -1.46
C LEU A 167 -1.59 12.65 -2.92
N ILE A 168 -1.63 11.35 -3.20
CA ILE A 168 -1.42 10.77 -4.53
C ILE A 168 -2.43 11.30 -5.55
N TYR A 169 -3.70 11.46 -5.16
CA TYR A 169 -4.75 11.95 -6.03
C TYR A 169 -4.83 13.47 -6.13
N SER A 170 -3.94 14.21 -5.45
CA SER A 170 -3.84 15.66 -5.53
C SER A 170 -2.47 16.09 -6.06
N ARG A 171 -2.39 16.46 -7.34
CA ARG A 171 -1.14 16.88 -7.97
C ARG A 171 -0.43 17.99 -7.19
N PHE A 172 -1.17 18.99 -6.72
CA PHE A 172 -0.59 20.11 -5.96
C PHE A 172 0.12 19.63 -4.70
N PHE A 173 -0.53 18.78 -3.89
CA PHE A 173 0.07 18.26 -2.67
C PHE A 173 1.19 17.27 -2.96
N CYS A 174 1.03 16.42 -3.97
CA CYS A 174 2.06 15.47 -4.38
C CYS A 174 3.35 16.18 -4.79
N ASP A 175 3.27 17.17 -5.69
CA ASP A 175 4.42 17.95 -6.14
C ASP A 175 5.11 18.67 -4.98
N ARG A 176 4.34 19.19 -4.02
CA ARG A 176 4.88 19.86 -2.84
C ARG A 176 5.63 18.89 -1.92
N VAL A 177 5.05 17.73 -1.65
CA VAL A 177 5.70 16.67 -0.83
C VAL A 177 6.99 16.19 -1.51
N VAL A 178 6.96 15.91 -2.81
CA VAL A 178 8.15 15.46 -3.55
C VAL A 178 9.27 16.51 -3.47
N ARG A 179 8.96 17.78 -3.66
CA ARG A 179 9.96 18.88 -3.51
C ARG A 179 10.50 18.94 -2.08
N ALA A 180 9.64 18.75 -1.07
CA ALA A 180 10.08 18.73 0.33
C ALA A 180 11.07 17.60 0.59
N LEU A 181 10.78 16.40 0.11
CA LEU A 181 11.63 15.22 0.24
C LEU A 181 12.96 15.38 -0.51
N GLN A 182 12.94 16.03 -1.69
CA GLN A 182 14.16 16.35 -2.44
C GLN A 182 15.06 17.37 -1.72
N ARG A 183 14.47 18.38 -1.09
CA ARG A 183 15.21 19.44 -0.37
C ARG A 183 15.67 19.03 1.02
N LYS A 184 14.99 18.07 1.64
CA LYS A 184 15.19 17.62 3.02
C LYS A 184 15.27 16.09 3.05
N PRO A 185 16.42 15.48 2.64
CA PRO A 185 16.57 14.02 2.55
C PRO A 185 16.22 13.29 3.85
N GLU A 186 16.47 13.91 5.00
CA GLU A 186 16.13 13.36 6.31
C GLU A 186 14.62 13.09 6.48
N LEU A 187 13.74 13.80 5.77
CA LEU A 187 12.30 13.51 5.76
C LEU A 187 11.99 12.26 4.95
N ALA A 188 12.74 12.03 3.86
CA ALA A 188 12.61 10.82 3.06
C ALA A 188 13.10 9.59 3.84
N GLU A 189 14.21 9.71 4.57
CA GLU A 189 14.75 8.64 5.44
C GLU A 189 13.74 8.25 6.52
N ILE A 190 13.14 9.23 7.20
CA ILE A 190 12.08 8.98 8.19
C ILE A 190 10.91 8.24 7.54
N LEU A 191 10.49 8.69 6.37
CA LEU A 191 9.35 8.10 5.66
C LEU A 191 9.62 6.66 5.24
N VAL A 192 10.79 6.41 4.65
CA VAL A 192 11.25 5.06 4.27
C VAL A 192 11.40 4.17 5.50
N GLY A 193 11.95 4.70 6.60
CA GLY A 193 12.07 3.98 7.86
C GLY A 193 10.72 3.55 8.43
N VAL A 194 9.68 4.39 8.30
CA VAL A 194 8.32 4.05 8.74
C VAL A 194 7.66 3.05 7.80
N ILE A 195 7.81 3.21 6.48
CA ILE A 195 7.26 2.28 5.47
C ILE A 195 7.93 0.90 5.60
N GLY A 196 9.24 0.86 5.87
CA GLY A 196 9.99 -0.37 6.05
C GLY A 196 9.93 -0.97 7.46
N ASP A 197 9.05 -0.47 8.34
CA ASP A 197 8.89 -0.96 9.73
C ASP A 197 10.14 -0.85 10.62
N LEU A 198 11.10 0.01 10.22
CA LEU A 198 12.30 0.31 10.99
C LEU A 198 12.06 1.44 12.01
N SER A 199 10.99 2.19 11.87
CA SER A 199 10.63 3.32 12.73
C SER A 199 9.13 3.35 13.01
N PRO A 200 8.70 3.81 14.21
CA PRO A 200 7.29 3.89 14.55
C PRO A 200 6.50 4.83 13.64
N ALA A 201 5.32 4.42 13.20
CA ALA A 201 4.44 5.23 12.32
C ALA A 201 4.06 6.60 12.93
N GLN A 202 4.08 6.74 14.26
CA GLN A 202 3.87 8.01 14.98
C GLN A 202 4.81 9.13 14.50
N THR A 203 6.01 8.79 14.10
CA THR A 203 7.01 9.75 13.64
C THR A 203 6.54 10.47 12.37
N ALA A 204 6.02 9.72 11.40
CA ALA A 204 5.56 10.25 10.12
C ALA A 204 4.16 10.90 10.17
N VAL A 205 3.32 10.55 11.15
CA VAL A 205 2.01 11.20 11.33
C VAL A 205 2.03 12.33 12.36
N SER A 206 3.20 12.69 12.90
CA SER A 206 3.32 13.81 13.83
C SER A 206 3.06 15.15 13.14
N LEU A 207 2.41 16.07 13.84
CA LEU A 207 2.15 17.41 13.29
C LEU A 207 3.45 18.11 12.87
N LYS A 208 4.52 17.94 13.63
CA LYS A 208 5.86 18.49 13.31
C LYS A 208 6.37 17.97 11.97
N PHE A 209 6.25 16.67 11.71
CA PHE A 209 6.67 16.06 10.46
C PHE A 209 5.82 16.57 9.28
N LEU A 210 4.49 16.56 9.43
CA LEU A 210 3.56 17.03 8.40
C LEU A 210 3.77 18.51 8.05
N LEU A 211 4.00 19.37 9.04
CA LEU A 211 4.33 20.79 8.81
C LEU A 211 5.65 20.94 8.06
N ARG A 212 6.68 20.14 8.39
CA ARG A 212 7.97 20.16 7.67
C ARG A 212 7.82 19.70 6.21
N LEU A 213 6.96 18.74 5.92
CA LEU A 213 6.62 18.33 4.55
C LEU A 213 5.90 19.46 3.77
N MET A 214 5.10 20.24 4.45
CA MET A 214 4.32 21.31 3.82
C MET A 214 5.07 22.65 3.72
N SER A 215 6.17 22.84 4.43
CA SER A 215 6.96 24.07 4.51
C SER A 215 8.10 24.18 3.49
N ALA A 216 8.10 23.36 2.44
CA ALA A 216 9.15 23.32 1.43
C ALA A 216 8.73 23.95 0.11
#